data_afe8d1c6fbf7b06364a8cf02587b6a8c
#
_entry.id   afe8d1c6fbf7b06364a8cf02587b6a8c
#
_cell.length_a   1.000
_cell.length_b   1.000
_cell.length_c   1.000
_cell.angle_alpha   90.00
_cell.angle_beta   90.00
_cell.angle_gamma   90.00
#
_symmetry.space_group_name_H-M   'P 1'
#
loop_
_entity.id
_entity.type
_entity.pdbx_description
1 polymer ?
#
loop_
_entity_poly.entity_id
_entity_poly.type
_entity_poly.pdbx_seq_one_letter_code
_entity_poly.pdbx_strand_id
1 'polypeptide(L)'
;MKQTYKGSSHCSKAQFEVDADLDHVRVCDCSICRRRGALIHRVEEKCFRLLTTLEELSLYQWHTKTAKDYFCPNCGILPFRRPRTAPELWGINIRCLEGVDLSSIPIKYVYGSRLD
;
A
#
# COMPACT_ATOMS: atom_id res chain seq x y z
N MET A 1 5.25 12.53 13.84
CA MET A 1 4.04 12.40 14.69
C MET A 1 2.96 11.64 13.95
N LYS A 2 2.37 10.65 14.60
CA LYS A 2 1.34 9.83 13.98
C LYS A 2 0.05 10.62 13.81
N GLN A 3 -0.53 10.52 12.62
CA GLN A 3 -1.80 11.16 12.30
C GLN A 3 -2.73 10.13 11.67
N THR A 4 -4.02 10.41 11.64
CA THR A 4 -5.01 9.58 10.98
C THR A 4 -5.32 10.14 9.59
N TYR A 5 -5.18 9.31 8.57
CA TYR A 5 -5.44 9.68 7.19
C TYR A 5 -6.59 8.84 6.64
N LYS A 6 -7.40 9.45 5.79
CA LYS A 6 -8.40 8.73 4.99
C LYS A 6 -7.82 8.41 3.63
N GLY A 7 -8.13 7.22 3.13
CA GLY A 7 -7.69 6.78 1.83
C GLY A 7 -8.77 6.07 1.07
N SER A 8 -8.61 6.01 -0.25
CA SER A 8 -9.56 5.30 -1.11
C SER A 8 -8.93 4.95 -2.44
N SER A 9 -9.52 3.97 -3.14
CA SER A 9 -9.29 3.77 -4.56
C SER A 9 -9.90 4.96 -5.31
N HIS A 10 -9.55 5.11 -6.58
CA HIS A 10 -10.04 6.25 -7.37
C HIS A 10 -11.56 6.30 -7.44
N CYS A 11 -12.22 5.16 -7.58
CA CYS A 11 -13.69 5.09 -7.66
C CYS A 11 -14.37 4.99 -6.29
N SER A 12 -13.62 5.00 -5.20
CA SER A 12 -14.10 4.89 -3.81
C SER A 12 -14.72 3.54 -3.45
N LYS A 13 -14.53 2.50 -4.27
CA LYS A 13 -15.00 1.16 -3.94
C LYS A 13 -14.25 0.60 -2.72
N ALA A 14 -12.97 0.94 -2.57
CA ALA A 14 -12.19 0.66 -1.37
C ALA A 14 -12.02 1.95 -0.59
N GLN A 15 -12.38 1.93 0.70
CA GLN A 15 -12.21 3.08 1.60
C GLN A 15 -11.61 2.59 2.90
N PHE A 16 -10.66 3.35 3.44
CA PHE A 16 -9.95 2.95 4.65
C PHE A 16 -9.44 4.17 5.42
N GLU A 17 -9.03 3.91 6.65
CA GLU A 17 -8.32 4.88 7.49
C GLU A 17 -7.02 4.24 7.97
N VAL A 18 -5.99 5.05 8.12
CA VAL A 18 -4.70 4.59 8.60
C VAL A 18 -4.10 5.62 9.55
N ASP A 19 -3.51 5.12 10.65
CA ASP A 19 -2.74 5.92 11.57
C ASP A 19 -1.27 5.74 11.20
N ALA A 20 -0.61 6.82 10.82
CA ALA A 20 0.77 6.74 10.35
C ALA A 20 1.55 8.01 10.63
N ASP A 21 2.85 7.83 10.84
CA ASP A 21 3.83 8.90 10.77
C ASP A 21 4.53 8.73 9.43
N LEU A 22 4.18 9.57 8.46
CA LEU A 22 4.69 9.44 7.09
C LEU A 22 6.10 10.05 6.99
N ASP A 23 7.05 9.45 7.71
CA ASP A 23 8.45 9.88 7.74
C ASP A 23 9.24 9.39 6.52
N HIS A 24 8.73 8.42 5.79
CA HIS A 24 9.34 7.92 4.56
C HIS A 24 8.34 7.11 3.77
N VAL A 25 8.64 6.91 2.48
CA VAL A 25 7.94 5.96 1.63
C VAL A 25 8.95 5.00 1.02
N ARG A 26 8.51 3.78 0.77
CA ARG A 26 9.33 2.73 0.17
C ARG A 26 9.03 2.64 -1.32
N VAL A 27 10.09 2.63 -2.12
CA VAL A 27 9.98 2.40 -3.57
C VAL A 27 10.83 1.18 -3.87
N CYS A 28 10.17 0.09 -4.29
CA CYS A 28 10.82 -1.19 -4.55
C CYS A 28 11.06 -1.36 -6.05
N ASP A 29 12.19 -1.99 -6.40
CA ASP A 29 12.56 -2.22 -7.79
C ASP A 29 12.24 -3.62 -8.33
N CYS A 30 11.48 -4.43 -7.56
CA CYS A 30 11.07 -5.74 -8.04
C CYS A 30 10.15 -5.61 -9.27
N SER A 31 9.95 -6.72 -9.99
CA SER A 31 9.27 -6.68 -11.28
C SER A 31 7.87 -6.08 -11.23
N ILE A 32 7.12 -6.36 -10.16
CA ILE A 32 5.76 -5.82 -10.02
C ILE A 32 5.77 -4.39 -9.49
N CYS A 33 6.63 -4.09 -8.49
CA CYS A 33 6.62 -2.78 -7.85
C CYS A 33 7.09 -1.67 -8.78
N ARG A 34 8.10 -1.94 -9.62
CA ARG A 34 8.60 -0.92 -10.55
C ARG A 34 7.55 -0.59 -11.63
N ARG A 35 6.72 -1.56 -12.00
CA ARG A 35 5.64 -1.33 -12.98
C ARG A 35 4.48 -0.59 -12.37
N ARG A 36 4.19 -0.89 -11.11
CA ARG A 36 3.09 -0.27 -10.39
C ARG A 36 3.37 1.18 -10.02
N GLY A 37 4.60 1.49 -9.61
CA GLY A 37 4.98 2.84 -9.23
C GLY A 37 4.35 3.33 -7.93
N ALA A 38 3.89 2.43 -7.07
CA ALA A 38 3.26 2.81 -5.82
C ALA A 38 4.30 3.31 -4.81
N LEU A 39 3.90 4.28 -4.00
CA LEU A 39 4.68 4.77 -2.86
C LEU A 39 4.11 4.13 -1.61
N ILE A 40 4.86 3.20 -1.00
CA ILE A 40 4.34 2.35 0.05
C ILE A 40 4.88 2.78 1.42
N HIS A 41 3.99 2.87 2.39
CA HIS A 41 4.35 3.05 3.79
C HIS A 41 3.75 1.88 4.59
N ARG A 42 4.59 1.19 5.37
CA ARG A 42 4.15 0.03 6.14
C ARG A 42 3.64 0.46 7.50
N VAL A 43 2.50 -0.11 7.91
CA VAL A 43 1.92 0.13 9.23
C VAL A 43 1.54 -1.18 9.88
N GLU A 44 1.42 -1.17 11.22
CA GLU A 44 0.96 -2.32 11.96
C GLU A 44 -0.53 -2.56 11.72
N GLU A 45 -0.96 -3.80 11.95
CA GLU A 45 -2.36 -4.21 11.78
C GLU A 45 -3.32 -3.28 12.52
N LYS A 46 -3.00 -2.92 13.75
CA LYS A 46 -3.86 -2.08 14.59
C LYS A 46 -4.01 -0.65 14.08
N CYS A 47 -3.12 -0.23 13.18
CA CYS A 47 -3.13 1.12 12.62
C CYS A 47 -3.92 1.22 11.32
N PHE A 48 -4.47 0.12 10.83
CA PHE A 48 -5.20 0.08 9.56
C PHE A 48 -6.65 -0.34 9.81
N ARG A 49 -7.59 0.42 9.25
CA ARG A 49 -9.03 0.12 9.37
C ARG A 49 -9.67 0.17 7.99
N LEU A 50 -10.08 -0.98 7.49
CA LEU A 50 -10.80 -1.06 6.22
C LEU A 50 -12.29 -0.74 6.49
N LEU A 51 -12.81 0.27 5.81
CA LEU A 51 -14.19 0.73 5.98
C LEU A 51 -15.15 0.04 5.00
N THR A 52 -14.61 -0.58 3.96
CA THR A 52 -15.36 -1.41 3.01
C THR A 52 -14.92 -2.86 3.20
N THR A 53 -15.19 -3.76 2.25
CA THR A 53 -14.84 -5.17 2.42
C THR A 53 -13.72 -5.59 1.48
N LEU A 54 -12.87 -6.52 1.94
CA LEU A 54 -11.84 -7.11 1.07
C LEU A 54 -12.45 -7.91 -0.07
N GLU A 55 -13.65 -8.45 0.13
CA GLU A 55 -14.32 -9.27 -0.88
C GLU A 55 -14.62 -8.51 -2.17
N GLU A 56 -14.76 -7.19 -2.09
CA GLU A 56 -15.00 -6.34 -3.26
C GLU A 56 -13.74 -6.06 -4.05
N LEU A 57 -12.58 -6.41 -3.51
CA LEU A 57 -11.29 -6.16 -4.15
C LEU A 57 -10.77 -7.45 -4.81
N SER A 58 -10.00 -7.27 -5.86
CA SER A 58 -9.28 -8.38 -6.48
C SER A 58 -7.95 -8.59 -5.78
N LEU A 59 -7.47 -9.84 -5.80
CA LEU A 59 -6.22 -10.22 -5.17
C LEU A 59 -5.28 -10.75 -6.25
N TYR A 60 -4.08 -10.16 -6.32
CA TYR A 60 -3.01 -10.68 -7.17
C TYR A 60 -1.88 -11.24 -6.30
N GLN A 61 -1.49 -12.46 -6.59
CA GLN A 61 -0.36 -13.13 -5.92
C GLN A 61 0.51 -13.79 -6.98
N TRP A 62 1.82 -13.79 -6.75
CA TRP A 62 2.77 -14.39 -7.67
C TRP A 62 4.01 -14.88 -6.91
N HIS A 63 4.88 -15.62 -7.57
CA HIS A 63 6.13 -16.17 -7.05
C HIS A 63 5.86 -17.01 -5.78
N THR A 64 6.28 -16.57 -4.59
CA THR A 64 6.05 -17.31 -3.33
C THR A 64 4.61 -17.26 -2.86
N LYS A 65 3.80 -16.36 -3.41
CA LYS A 65 2.40 -16.12 -3.01
C LYS A 65 2.26 -15.73 -1.55
N THR A 66 3.31 -15.17 -0.97
CA THR A 66 3.28 -14.62 0.40
C THR A 66 2.68 -13.22 0.40
N ALA A 67 3.11 -12.38 -0.54
CA ALA A 67 2.55 -11.05 -0.68
C ALA A 67 1.11 -11.13 -1.19
N LYS A 68 0.28 -10.19 -0.74
CA LYS A 68 -1.11 -10.07 -1.18
C LYS A 68 -1.35 -8.67 -1.68
N ASP A 69 -1.53 -8.55 -2.99
CA ASP A 69 -1.74 -7.26 -3.63
C ASP A 69 -3.23 -7.09 -3.91
N TYR A 70 -3.89 -6.26 -3.10
CA TYR A 70 -5.32 -5.97 -3.27
C TYR A 70 -5.48 -4.79 -4.19
N PHE A 71 -6.29 -4.94 -5.21
CA PHE A 71 -6.55 -3.83 -6.13
C PHE A 71 -8.04 -3.77 -6.48
N CYS A 72 -8.48 -2.57 -6.85
CA CYS A 72 -9.87 -2.37 -7.20
C CYS A 72 -10.14 -2.90 -8.61
N PRO A 73 -11.08 -3.85 -8.79
CA PRO A 73 -11.37 -4.37 -10.13
C PRO A 73 -12.07 -3.35 -11.03
N ASN A 74 -12.64 -2.31 -10.43
CA ASN A 74 -13.36 -1.29 -11.17
C ASN A 74 -12.43 -0.21 -11.75
N CYS A 75 -11.48 0.29 -10.95
CA CYS A 75 -10.58 1.37 -11.40
C CYS A 75 -9.12 0.95 -11.50
N GLY A 76 -8.76 -0.26 -11.05
CA GLY A 76 -7.40 -0.79 -11.17
C GLY A 76 -6.40 -0.31 -10.15
N ILE A 77 -6.78 0.57 -9.23
CA ILE A 77 -5.86 1.14 -8.24
C ILE A 77 -5.59 0.13 -7.12
N LEU A 78 -4.32 0.02 -6.73
CA LEU A 78 -3.90 -0.75 -5.55
C LEU A 78 -3.83 0.21 -4.36
N PRO A 79 -4.79 0.14 -3.42
CA PRO A 79 -4.75 1.04 -2.26
C PRO A 79 -3.88 0.52 -1.13
N PHE A 80 -3.72 -0.80 -1.01
CA PHE A 80 -2.92 -1.41 0.05
C PHE A 80 -2.56 -2.85 -0.31
N ARG A 81 -1.58 -3.38 0.42
CA ARG A 81 -1.10 -4.75 0.20
C ARG A 81 -0.50 -5.34 1.47
N ARG A 82 -0.35 -6.67 1.49
CA ARG A 82 0.46 -7.37 2.49
C ARG A 82 1.84 -7.63 1.88
N PRO A 83 2.93 -7.05 2.45
CA PRO A 83 4.26 -7.22 1.89
C PRO A 83 4.81 -8.64 2.07
N ARG A 84 5.67 -9.08 1.15
CA ARG A 84 6.31 -10.41 1.22
C ARG A 84 7.21 -10.54 2.45
N THR A 85 8.02 -9.53 2.73
CA THR A 85 9.01 -9.58 3.81
C THR A 85 8.44 -9.24 5.18
N ALA A 86 7.20 -8.78 5.24
CA ALA A 86 6.52 -8.45 6.49
C ALA A 86 5.00 -8.64 6.31
N PRO A 87 4.54 -9.90 6.12
CA PRO A 87 3.12 -10.14 5.80
C PRO A 87 2.16 -9.80 6.94
N GLU A 88 2.68 -9.60 8.14
CA GLU A 88 1.88 -9.16 9.29
C GLU A 88 1.58 -7.67 9.25
N LEU A 89 2.27 -6.91 8.41
CA LEU A 89 2.04 -5.47 8.25
C LEU A 89 1.11 -5.20 7.07
N TRP A 90 0.61 -3.98 7.01
CA TRP A 90 -0.08 -3.45 5.84
C TRP A 90 0.84 -2.46 5.12
N GLY A 91 1.00 -2.62 3.82
CA GLY A 91 1.67 -1.64 2.97
C GLY A 91 0.63 -0.73 2.35
N ILE A 92 0.66 0.54 2.71
CA ILE A 92 -0.34 1.52 2.27
C ILE A 92 0.23 2.30 1.09
N ASN A 93 -0.53 2.37 0.00
CA ASN A 93 -0.19 3.25 -1.11
C ASN A 93 -0.57 4.67 -0.73
N ILE A 94 0.42 5.47 -0.34
CA ILE A 94 0.14 6.81 0.19
C ILE A 94 -0.40 7.77 -0.88
N ARG A 95 -0.30 7.41 -2.17
CA ARG A 95 -0.96 8.19 -3.22
C ARG A 95 -2.49 8.11 -3.13
N CYS A 96 -3.00 7.15 -2.39
CA CYS A 96 -4.45 7.01 -2.16
C CYS A 96 -4.94 7.80 -0.95
N LEU A 97 -4.04 8.42 -0.20
CA LEU A 97 -4.41 9.17 1.01
C LEU A 97 -4.77 10.61 0.68
N GLU A 98 -5.76 11.14 1.40
CA GLU A 98 -6.16 12.54 1.29
C GLU A 98 -5.21 13.43 2.11
N GLY A 99 -4.96 14.64 1.60
CA GLY A 99 -4.25 15.68 2.34
C GLY A 99 -2.77 15.46 2.53
N VAL A 100 -2.13 14.61 1.72
CA VAL A 100 -0.70 14.33 1.82
C VAL A 100 0.07 15.07 0.74
N ASP A 101 1.10 15.83 1.15
CA ASP A 101 2.05 16.43 0.22
C ASP A 101 3.16 15.41 -0.06
N LEU A 102 3.05 14.71 -1.18
CA LEU A 102 3.99 13.66 -1.55
C LEU A 102 5.42 14.17 -1.72
N SER A 103 5.58 15.43 -2.13
CA SER A 103 6.91 16.00 -2.39
C SER A 103 7.72 16.21 -1.11
N SER A 104 7.07 16.22 0.05
CA SER A 104 7.74 16.47 1.34
C SER A 104 8.24 15.19 2.02
N ILE A 105 7.91 14.01 1.47
CA ILE A 105 8.21 12.74 2.13
C ILE A 105 9.47 12.11 1.55
N PRO A 106 10.49 11.81 2.37
CA PRO A 106 11.71 11.14 1.88
C PRO A 106 11.41 9.76 1.29
N ILE A 107 12.15 9.40 0.25
CA ILE A 107 12.01 8.12 -0.43
C ILE A 107 13.12 7.18 0.04
N LYS A 108 12.72 5.98 0.49
CA LYS A 108 13.63 4.88 0.80
C LYS A 108 13.55 3.86 -0.33
N TYR A 109 14.64 3.71 -1.07
CA TYR A 109 14.70 2.72 -2.15
C TYR A 109 14.96 1.33 -1.59
N VAL A 110 14.18 0.35 -2.05
CA VAL A 110 14.25 -1.04 -1.60
C VAL A 110 14.53 -1.91 -2.82
N TYR A 111 15.42 -2.87 -2.67
CA TYR A 111 15.91 -3.69 -3.80
C TYR A 111 15.32 -5.09 -3.74
N GLY A 112 13.98 -5.18 -3.88
CA GLY A 112 13.27 -6.44 -3.89
C GLY A 112 13.71 -7.36 -5.03
N SER A 113 14.26 -6.81 -6.12
CA SER A 113 14.83 -7.60 -7.20
C SER A 113 15.96 -8.53 -6.76
N ARG A 114 16.58 -8.24 -5.62
CA ARG A 114 17.71 -9.03 -5.08
C ARG A 114 17.26 -10.13 -4.13
N LEU A 115 15.95 -10.26 -3.90
CA LEU A 115 15.43 -11.25 -2.95
C LEU A 115 15.05 -12.58 -3.57
N ASP A 116 15.21 -12.73 -4.86
CA ASP A 116 14.86 -13.95 -5.57
C ASP A 116 15.95 -15.01 -5.49
#